data_30a6208556e5a73d0433a070cb05706d
#
_entry.id   30a6208556e5a73d0433a070cb05706d
#
_cell.length_a   1.000
_cell.length_b   1.000
_cell.length_c   1.000
_cell.angle_alpha   90.00
_cell.angle_beta   90.00
_cell.angle_gamma   90.00
#
_symmetry.space_group_name_H-M   'P 1'
#
loop_
_entity.id
_entity.type
_entity.pdbx_description
1 polymer ?
#
loop_
_entity_poly.entity_id
_entity_poly.type
_entity_poly.pdbx_seq_one_letter_code
_entity_poly.pdbx_strand_id
1 'polypeptide(L)'
;MWTYVGPAILGLIFVVGVIGNSLVITVILSKQSMRTVTNFLLLNLAVADMAFLVVCIPFTAHKFITMKWIFGDTACRVVQYFVYVTAYITVYTLVAISALRYMTIVWSTQTQFIRTKRNVIVFIVSIWTVTFGANIPVMLLHEVKYPSAAFS
;
A
#
# COMPACT_ATOMS: atom_id res chain seq x y z
N MET A 1 -20.27 -18.09 -13.11
CA MET A 1 -20.12 -18.10 -11.65
C MET A 1 -18.96 -17.21 -11.17
N TRP A 2 -17.78 -17.41 -11.70
CA TRP A 2 -16.62 -16.58 -11.32
C TRP A 2 -16.78 -15.11 -11.68
N THR A 3 -17.57 -14.79 -12.71
CA THR A 3 -17.82 -13.41 -13.14
C THR A 3 -18.52 -12.58 -12.07
N TYR A 4 -19.33 -13.22 -11.21
CA TYR A 4 -20.06 -12.55 -10.14
C TYR A 4 -19.37 -12.70 -8.78
N VAL A 5 -18.74 -13.85 -8.54
CA VAL A 5 -18.08 -14.13 -7.26
C VAL A 5 -16.83 -13.26 -7.07
N GLY A 6 -16.01 -13.11 -8.11
CA GLY A 6 -14.81 -12.30 -8.04
C GLY A 6 -15.09 -10.84 -7.68
N PRO A 7 -15.93 -10.13 -8.46
CA PRO A 7 -16.29 -8.75 -8.14
C PRO A 7 -16.97 -8.59 -6.79
N ALA A 8 -17.79 -9.57 -6.37
CA ALA A 8 -18.45 -9.51 -5.06
C ALA A 8 -17.42 -9.55 -3.93
N ILE A 9 -16.43 -10.43 -4.02
CA ILE A 9 -15.34 -10.52 -3.03
C ILE A 9 -14.52 -9.25 -3.04
N LEU A 10 -14.16 -8.72 -4.20
CA LEU A 10 -13.42 -7.47 -4.31
C LEU A 10 -14.18 -6.29 -3.73
N GLY A 11 -15.51 -6.25 -3.97
CA GLY A 11 -16.37 -5.23 -3.38
C GLY A 11 -16.40 -5.28 -1.87
N LEU A 12 -16.48 -6.50 -1.31
CA LEU A 12 -16.45 -6.70 0.12
C LEU A 12 -15.11 -6.26 0.71
N ILE A 13 -14.01 -6.66 0.10
CA ILE A 13 -12.67 -6.25 0.51
C ILE A 13 -12.53 -4.73 0.45
N PHE A 14 -13.03 -4.11 -0.59
CA PHE A 14 -13.01 -2.65 -0.76
C PHE A 14 -13.74 -1.96 0.38
N VAL A 15 -14.97 -2.36 0.66
CA VAL A 15 -15.80 -1.73 1.71
C VAL A 15 -15.15 -1.89 3.09
N VAL A 16 -14.80 -3.13 3.44
CA VAL A 16 -14.16 -3.42 4.74
C VAL A 16 -12.83 -2.69 4.87
N GLY A 17 -12.02 -2.70 3.80
CA GLY A 17 -10.73 -2.05 3.77
C GLY A 17 -10.83 -0.54 3.92
N VAL A 18 -11.74 0.10 3.18
CA VAL A 18 -11.93 1.54 3.25
C VAL A 18 -12.39 1.95 4.65
N ILE A 19 -13.34 1.24 5.22
CA ILE A 19 -13.84 1.53 6.57
C ILE A 19 -12.72 1.36 7.60
N GLY A 20 -12.03 0.21 7.59
CA GLY A 20 -10.99 -0.09 8.56
C GLY A 20 -9.82 0.88 8.50
N ASN A 21 -9.32 1.14 7.29
CA ASN A 21 -8.17 2.03 7.12
C ASN A 21 -8.55 3.49 7.42
N SER A 22 -9.76 3.91 7.08
CA SER A 22 -10.25 5.24 7.40
C SER A 22 -10.35 5.45 8.91
N LEU A 23 -10.80 4.43 9.64
CA LEU A 23 -10.87 4.48 11.11
C LEU A 23 -9.47 4.64 11.71
N VAL A 24 -8.49 3.88 11.23
CA VAL A 24 -7.10 3.97 11.70
C VAL A 24 -6.56 5.38 11.47
N ILE A 25 -6.72 5.90 10.26
CA ILE A 25 -6.24 7.24 9.89
C ILE A 25 -6.90 8.30 10.76
N THR A 26 -8.22 8.23 10.91
CA THR A 26 -9.00 9.20 11.68
C THR A 26 -8.61 9.21 13.15
N VAL A 27 -8.48 8.03 13.77
CA VAL A 27 -8.12 7.91 15.18
C VAL A 27 -6.72 8.48 15.45
N ILE A 28 -5.74 8.11 14.62
CA ILE A 28 -4.36 8.56 14.82
C ILE A 28 -4.22 10.08 14.60
N LEU A 29 -4.90 10.63 13.59
CA LEU A 29 -4.83 12.06 13.31
C LEU A 29 -5.67 12.90 14.27
N SER A 30 -6.78 12.35 14.79
CA SER A 30 -7.68 13.09 15.67
C SER A 30 -7.15 13.24 17.07
N LYS A 31 -6.42 12.24 17.59
CA LYS A 31 -5.98 12.21 18.98
C LYS A 31 -4.47 12.32 19.04
N GLN A 32 -3.97 13.39 19.65
CA GLN A 32 -2.54 13.62 19.81
C GLN A 32 -1.86 12.50 20.60
N SER A 33 -2.55 11.94 21.60
CA SER A 33 -2.04 10.83 22.40
C SER A 33 -1.81 9.55 21.60
N MET A 34 -2.46 9.41 20.43
CA MET A 34 -2.31 8.25 19.56
C MET A 34 -1.14 8.38 18.59
N ARG A 35 -0.46 9.52 18.58
CA ARG A 35 0.66 9.75 17.64
C ARG A 35 1.97 9.26 18.22
N THR A 36 2.08 7.95 18.41
CA THR A 36 3.31 7.29 18.86
C THR A 36 4.15 6.88 17.65
N VAL A 37 5.40 6.47 17.92
CA VAL A 37 6.33 6.01 16.87
C VAL A 37 5.73 4.85 16.08
N THR A 38 5.22 3.82 16.77
CA THR A 38 4.60 2.67 16.10
C THR A 38 3.34 3.06 15.36
N ASN A 39 2.52 3.96 15.92
CA ASN A 39 1.27 4.39 15.28
C ASN A 39 1.52 5.18 14.01
N PHE A 40 2.64 5.91 13.89
CA PHE A 40 3.00 6.54 12.62
C PHE A 40 3.24 5.51 11.52
N LEU A 41 3.85 4.38 11.86
CA LEU A 41 4.01 3.28 10.90
C LEU A 41 2.67 2.64 10.53
N LEU A 42 1.77 2.48 11.50
CA LEU A 42 0.41 1.99 11.23
C LEU A 42 -0.36 2.97 10.34
N LEU A 43 -0.19 4.27 10.57
CA LEU A 43 -0.78 5.29 9.71
C LEU A 43 -0.26 5.18 8.28
N ASN A 44 1.04 5.02 8.11
CA ASN A 44 1.66 4.81 6.81
C ASN A 44 1.09 3.57 6.11
N LEU A 45 0.95 2.49 6.86
CA LEU A 45 0.37 1.25 6.34
C LEU A 45 -1.07 1.48 5.87
N ALA A 46 -1.87 2.19 6.66
CA ALA A 46 -3.26 2.49 6.32
C ALA A 46 -3.36 3.36 5.07
N VAL A 47 -2.47 4.35 4.92
CA VAL A 47 -2.43 5.21 3.73
C VAL A 47 -2.07 4.39 2.48
N ALA A 48 -1.08 3.52 2.59
CA ALA A 48 -0.69 2.64 1.47
C ALA A 48 -1.85 1.71 1.08
N ASP A 49 -2.54 1.14 2.06
CA ASP A 49 -3.68 0.27 1.82
C ASP A 49 -4.84 1.03 1.17
N MET A 50 -5.10 2.27 1.60
CA MET A 50 -6.14 3.10 0.98
C MET A 50 -5.78 3.43 -0.47
N ALA A 51 -4.52 3.74 -0.75
CA ALA A 51 -4.07 4.00 -2.11
C ALA A 51 -4.29 2.78 -3.00
N PHE A 52 -3.95 1.59 -2.51
CA PHE A 52 -4.18 0.35 -3.22
C PHE A 52 -5.67 0.13 -3.49
N LEU A 53 -6.51 0.27 -2.46
CA LEU A 53 -7.94 0.02 -2.58
C LEU A 53 -8.60 0.98 -3.58
N VAL A 54 -8.29 2.26 -3.49
CA VAL A 54 -8.92 3.29 -4.33
C VAL A 54 -8.43 3.23 -5.77
N VAL A 55 -7.16 2.94 -5.99
CA VAL A 55 -6.56 2.93 -7.34
C VAL A 55 -6.74 1.57 -8.01
N CYS A 56 -6.44 0.48 -7.30
CA CYS A 56 -6.31 -0.84 -7.93
C CYS A 56 -7.61 -1.64 -7.95
N ILE A 57 -8.39 -1.61 -6.87
CA ILE A 57 -9.57 -2.47 -6.78
C ILE A 57 -10.65 -2.10 -7.79
N PRO A 58 -11.03 -0.81 -8.01
CA PRO A 58 -12.04 -0.47 -9.00
C PRO A 58 -11.67 -0.93 -10.41
N PHE A 59 -10.41 -0.74 -10.81
CA PHE A 59 -9.96 -1.16 -12.15
C PHE A 59 -9.94 -2.67 -12.29
N THR A 60 -9.52 -3.38 -11.25
CA THR A 60 -9.51 -4.84 -11.24
C THR A 60 -10.93 -5.40 -11.29
N ALA A 61 -11.85 -4.83 -10.51
CA ALA A 61 -13.24 -5.24 -10.51
C ALA A 61 -13.88 -5.05 -11.89
N HIS A 62 -13.61 -3.92 -12.52
CA HIS A 62 -14.12 -3.64 -13.86
C HIS A 62 -13.61 -4.68 -14.88
N LYS A 63 -12.33 -5.05 -14.78
CA LYS A 63 -11.74 -6.08 -15.64
C LYS A 63 -12.47 -7.42 -15.47
N PHE A 64 -12.79 -7.80 -14.23
CA PHE A 64 -13.52 -9.04 -13.97
C PHE A 64 -14.94 -9.03 -14.53
N ILE A 65 -15.62 -7.88 -14.47
CA ILE A 65 -17.00 -7.76 -14.94
C ILE A 65 -17.08 -7.78 -16.47
N THR A 66 -16.23 -7.00 -17.13
CA THR A 66 -16.27 -6.83 -18.58
C THR A 66 -15.41 -7.82 -19.34
N MET A 67 -14.49 -8.49 -18.64
CA MET A 67 -13.49 -9.37 -19.24
C MET A 67 -12.58 -8.66 -20.24
N LYS A 68 -12.60 -7.33 -20.23
CA LYS A 68 -11.79 -6.49 -21.10
C LYS A 68 -11.14 -5.37 -20.31
N TRP A 69 -9.96 -4.97 -20.76
CA TRP A 69 -9.28 -3.80 -20.23
C TRP A 69 -9.56 -2.62 -21.16
N ILE A 70 -10.48 -1.74 -20.75
CA ILE A 70 -10.91 -0.62 -21.59
C ILE A 70 -10.17 0.67 -21.29
N PHE A 71 -9.35 0.70 -20.22
CA PHE A 71 -8.69 1.93 -19.76
C PHE A 71 -7.40 2.24 -20.50
N GLY A 72 -6.96 1.36 -21.42
CA GLY A 72 -5.75 1.57 -22.20
C GLY A 72 -4.47 1.13 -21.51
N ASP A 73 -3.36 1.20 -22.25
CA ASP A 73 -2.05 0.74 -21.77
C ASP A 73 -1.52 1.61 -20.62
N THR A 74 -1.73 2.92 -20.69
CA THR A 74 -1.26 3.85 -19.66
C THR A 74 -1.91 3.54 -18.31
N ALA A 75 -3.22 3.35 -18.30
CA ALA A 75 -3.94 3.02 -17.06
C ALA A 75 -3.49 1.67 -16.50
N CYS A 76 -3.29 0.68 -17.38
CA CYS A 76 -2.78 -0.63 -16.97
C CYS A 76 -1.42 -0.52 -16.29
N ARG A 77 -0.50 0.25 -16.89
CA ARG A 77 0.83 0.46 -16.31
C ARG A 77 0.76 1.18 -14.97
N VAL A 78 -0.09 2.21 -14.85
CA VAL A 78 -0.25 2.95 -13.61
C VAL A 78 -0.79 2.03 -12.51
N VAL A 79 -1.82 1.23 -12.82
CA VAL A 79 -2.39 0.29 -11.85
C VAL A 79 -1.35 -0.74 -11.40
N GLN A 80 -0.61 -1.33 -12.33
CA GLN A 80 0.44 -2.30 -12.00
C GLN A 80 1.55 -1.65 -11.18
N TYR A 81 1.93 -0.43 -11.53
CA TYR A 81 2.93 0.33 -10.77
C TYR A 81 2.50 0.52 -9.32
N PHE A 82 1.25 0.94 -9.09
CA PHE A 82 0.72 1.11 -7.74
C PHE A 82 0.63 -0.20 -6.98
N VAL A 83 0.29 -1.30 -7.65
CA VAL A 83 0.28 -2.63 -7.01
C VAL A 83 1.66 -2.96 -6.45
N TYR A 84 2.72 -2.79 -7.25
CA TYR A 84 4.08 -3.08 -6.81
C TYR A 84 4.54 -2.12 -5.72
N VAL A 85 4.31 -0.82 -5.91
CA VAL A 85 4.73 0.21 -4.95
C VAL A 85 4.08 -0.02 -3.59
N THR A 86 2.76 -0.20 -3.56
CA THR A 86 2.05 -0.40 -2.29
C THR A 86 2.42 -1.71 -1.62
N ALA A 87 2.67 -2.76 -2.41
CA ALA A 87 3.14 -4.04 -1.86
C ALA A 87 4.49 -3.90 -1.17
N TYR A 88 5.46 -3.23 -1.80
CA TYR A 88 6.77 -3.00 -1.21
C TYR A 88 6.68 -2.13 0.04
N ILE A 89 5.90 -1.06 -0.01
CA ILE A 89 5.70 -0.18 1.15
C ILE A 89 5.09 -0.96 2.31
N THR A 90 4.11 -1.80 2.04
CA THR A 90 3.46 -2.63 3.05
C THR A 90 4.48 -3.58 3.71
N VAL A 91 5.28 -4.28 2.92
CA VAL A 91 6.27 -5.23 3.43
C VAL A 91 7.31 -4.50 4.29
N TYR A 92 7.88 -3.41 3.79
CA TYR A 92 8.89 -2.66 4.53
C TYR A 92 8.33 -2.06 5.81
N THR A 93 7.09 -1.59 5.78
CA THR A 93 6.42 -1.04 6.96
C THR A 93 6.20 -2.12 8.02
N LEU A 94 5.76 -3.31 7.61
CA LEU A 94 5.57 -4.43 8.54
C LEU A 94 6.89 -4.87 9.16
N VAL A 95 7.95 -4.92 8.38
CA VAL A 95 9.29 -5.23 8.88
C VAL A 95 9.73 -4.18 9.90
N ALA A 96 9.50 -2.90 9.62
CA ALA A 96 9.85 -1.81 10.53
C ALA A 96 9.06 -1.91 11.85
N ILE A 97 7.77 -2.20 11.78
CA ILE A 97 6.93 -2.38 12.98
C ILE A 97 7.48 -3.53 13.82
N SER A 98 7.80 -4.65 13.20
CA SER A 98 8.37 -5.81 13.89
C SER A 98 9.71 -5.48 14.54
N ALA A 99 10.57 -4.76 13.82
CA ALA A 99 11.87 -4.33 14.34
C ALA A 99 11.73 -3.40 15.54
N LEU A 100 10.79 -2.44 15.46
CA LEU A 100 10.53 -1.53 16.58
C LEU A 100 10.02 -2.27 17.81
N ARG A 101 9.12 -3.23 17.62
CA ARG A 101 8.62 -4.05 18.73
C ARG A 101 9.75 -4.86 19.37
N TYR A 102 10.60 -5.46 18.55
CA TYR A 102 11.76 -6.21 19.03
C TYR A 102 12.69 -5.31 19.86
N MET A 103 13.04 -4.14 19.30
CA MET A 103 13.91 -3.20 20.00
C MET A 103 13.30 -2.69 21.31
N THR A 104 12.00 -2.47 21.32
CA THR A 104 11.29 -2.00 22.51
C THR A 104 11.31 -3.03 23.62
N ILE A 105 11.18 -4.32 23.28
CA ILE A 105 11.10 -5.41 24.27
C ILE A 105 12.51 -5.81 24.73
N VAL A 106 13.46 -5.97 23.81
CA VAL A 106 14.77 -6.55 24.12
C VAL A 106 15.80 -5.49 24.47
N TRP A 107 15.80 -4.34 23.75
CA TRP A 107 16.81 -3.32 23.89
C TRP A 107 16.19 -1.94 24.16
N SER A 108 15.22 -1.89 25.08
CA SER A 108 14.43 -0.67 25.28
C SER A 108 15.27 0.56 25.64
N THR A 109 16.25 0.41 26.52
CA THR A 109 17.09 1.52 26.97
C THR A 109 18.13 1.91 25.92
N GLN A 110 18.76 0.93 25.28
CA GLN A 110 19.83 1.14 24.32
C GLN A 110 19.36 1.76 22.99
N THR A 111 18.09 1.51 22.62
CA THR A 111 17.55 1.96 21.34
C THR A 111 16.62 3.17 21.46
N GLN A 112 16.46 3.69 22.67
CA GLN A 112 15.50 4.79 22.92
C GLN A 112 15.77 6.01 22.04
N PHE A 113 17.01 6.38 21.82
CA PHE A 113 17.38 7.54 21.02
C PHE A 113 17.14 7.31 19.51
N ILE A 114 17.08 6.05 19.07
CA ILE A 114 16.80 5.70 17.66
C ILE A 114 15.30 5.71 17.41
N ARG A 115 14.51 5.28 18.40
CA ARG A 115 13.05 5.16 18.28
C ARG A 115 12.36 6.50 18.50
N THR A 116 12.57 7.43 17.58
CA THR A 116 11.99 8.78 17.64
C THR A 116 11.01 8.97 16.47
N LYS A 117 10.07 9.89 16.64
CA LYS A 117 9.11 10.26 15.59
C LYS A 117 9.84 10.76 14.35
N ARG A 118 10.90 11.55 14.54
CA ARG A 118 11.70 12.09 13.44
C ARG A 118 12.30 10.96 12.59
N ASN A 119 12.90 9.97 13.24
CA ASN A 119 13.52 8.85 12.53
C ASN A 119 12.50 8.02 11.77
N VAL A 120 11.32 7.82 12.34
CA VAL A 120 10.22 7.10 11.67
C VAL A 120 9.73 7.88 10.45
N ILE A 121 9.56 9.18 10.56
CA ILE A 121 9.12 10.02 9.43
C ILE A 121 10.16 9.99 8.32
N VAL A 122 11.45 10.09 8.66
CA VAL A 122 12.54 9.99 7.67
C VAL A 122 12.50 8.62 6.98
N PHE A 123 12.29 7.56 7.74
CA PHE A 123 12.18 6.21 7.19
C PHE A 123 10.99 6.11 6.20
N ILE A 124 9.82 6.62 6.60
CA ILE A 124 8.61 6.58 5.76
C ILE A 124 8.86 7.34 4.45
N VAL A 125 9.37 8.56 4.53
CA VAL A 125 9.66 9.36 3.34
C VAL A 125 10.67 8.64 2.45
N SER A 126 11.69 8.04 3.05
CA SER A 126 12.72 7.30 2.32
C SER A 126 12.16 6.10 1.56
N ILE A 127 11.33 5.27 2.22
CA ILE A 127 10.77 4.09 1.55
C ILE A 127 9.81 4.47 0.43
N TRP A 128 9.00 5.52 0.60
CA TRP A 128 8.14 6.00 -0.49
C TRP A 128 8.98 6.48 -1.68
N THR A 129 9.99 7.30 -1.42
CA THR A 129 10.85 7.85 -2.47
C THR A 129 11.61 6.75 -3.21
N VAL A 130 12.25 5.85 -2.47
CA VAL A 130 13.02 4.75 -3.06
C VAL A 130 12.12 3.80 -3.82
N THR A 131 10.95 3.47 -3.26
CA THR A 131 10.02 2.54 -3.88
C THR A 131 9.47 3.11 -5.19
N PHE A 132 9.05 4.37 -5.19
CA PHE A 132 8.57 5.01 -6.43
C PHE A 132 9.68 5.07 -7.47
N GLY A 133 10.88 5.48 -7.07
CA GLY A 133 12.02 5.57 -8.00
C GLY A 133 12.46 4.24 -8.55
N ALA A 134 12.57 3.23 -7.69
CA ALA A 134 13.04 1.90 -8.08
C ALA A 134 12.05 1.17 -9.00
N ASN A 135 10.76 1.49 -8.91
CA ASN A 135 9.74 0.83 -9.71
C ASN A 135 9.45 1.53 -11.04
N ILE A 136 10.04 2.70 -11.30
CA ILE A 136 9.89 3.36 -12.60
C ILE A 136 10.39 2.49 -13.75
N PRO A 137 11.56 1.83 -13.68
CA PRO A 137 11.99 0.91 -14.71
C PRO A 137 11.01 -0.25 -14.93
N VAL A 138 10.41 -0.77 -13.86
CA VAL A 138 9.42 -1.84 -13.96
C VAL A 138 8.22 -1.38 -14.77
N MET A 139 7.74 -0.16 -14.52
CA MET A 139 6.63 0.43 -15.26
C MET A 139 6.94 0.55 -16.75
N LEU A 140 8.16 0.98 -17.10
CA LEU A 140 8.60 1.12 -18.48
C LEU A 140 8.80 -0.23 -19.17
N LEU A 141 9.39 -1.18 -18.46
CA LEU A 141 9.66 -2.52 -19.00
C LEU A 141 8.38 -3.33 -19.18
N HIS A 142 7.35 -3.07 -18.39
CA HIS A 142 6.08 -3.78 -18.49
C HIS A 142 5.45 -3.63 -19.88
N GLU A 143 5.67 -2.50 -20.52
CA GLU A 143 5.21 -2.26 -21.89
C GLU A 143 5.83 -3.24 -22.88
N VAL A 144 7.09 -3.61 -22.67
CA VAL A 144 7.84 -4.47 -23.57
C VAL A 144 7.50 -5.95 -23.37
N LYS A 145 7.31 -6.38 -22.13
CA LYS A 145 7.11 -7.78 -21.76
C LYS A 145 5.70 -8.29 -22.00
N TYR A 146 4.72 -7.41 -21.98
CA TYR A 146 3.31 -7.81 -22.08
C TYR A 146 2.66 -7.09 -23.26
N PRO A 147 2.73 -7.69 -24.46
CA PRO A 147 2.04 -7.14 -25.61
C PRO A 147 0.54 -7.07 -25.34
N SER A 148 -0.12 -6.15 -26.02
CA SER A 148 -1.54 -5.86 -25.82
C SER A 148 -2.44 -7.09 -25.85
N ALA A 149 -2.03 -8.14 -26.53
CA ALA A 149 -2.79 -9.38 -26.61
C ALA A 149 -2.99 -10.05 -25.25
N ALA A 150 -2.11 -9.81 -24.29
CA ALA A 150 -2.22 -10.41 -22.96
C ALA A 150 -3.38 -9.82 -22.14
N PHE A 151 -3.91 -8.68 -22.56
CA PHE A 151 -4.98 -7.98 -21.86
C PHE A 151 -6.29 -7.85 -22.67
N SER A 152 -6.29 -8.40 -23.83
CA SER A 152 -7.47 -8.42 -24.69
C SER A 152 -8.44 -9.55 -24.32
#